data_e3be57c1d15f737ccfe17235894b85bb
#
_entry.id   e3be57c1d15f737ccfe17235894b85bb
#
_cell.length_a   1.000
_cell.length_b   1.000
_cell.length_c   1.000
_cell.angle_alpha   90.00
_cell.angle_beta   90.00
_cell.angle_gamma   90.00
#
_symmetry.space_group_name_H-M   'P 1'
#
loop_
_entity.id
_entity.type
_entity.pdbx_description
1 polymer ?
#
loop_
_entity_poly.entity_id
_entity_poly.type
_entity_poly.pdbx_seq_one_letter_code
_entity_poly.pdbx_strand_id
1 'polypeptide(L)'
;MVRWQSPPTEIQMPNKFPWDLHSDQPYILKRETKKALREGHGFDYVKLIATNLIFFPYLFFKFYLKHVGSISLNDKIEPTTSKDFYGLCVNLDKGKEQFELVKELGVKSLQIRVFLNDMDNIDAYVAFAKSFGDDKELLITIIQDRKHIENHELLAKDVAIIFKKFKGIANEFQIGNAINRIKWSFVSMEEYLAFYETIQKVRDEQFSDIKLVGSSVIDFEYHFSIRTLFNSYKVHYDKFSSLLYVDRRGSPHSTQMGIFDFKNKIEFLSTIVKSSSKSENSIYISEANWPLSNTAPYAPTSEKECVSEELYTKYMLEYIDIAVGSKKIEKLFWHQLIAPGYGLVDNRDGKIRKTEAFYAFKALLKKEIK
;
A
#
# COMPACT_ATOMS: atom_id res chain seq x y z
N MET A 1 -7.95 -34.74 10.48
CA MET A 1 -6.61 -34.15 10.68
C MET A 1 -6.11 -33.70 9.32
N VAL A 2 -6.42 -32.47 8.90
CA VAL A 2 -5.83 -31.89 7.72
C VAL A 2 -4.45 -31.40 8.14
N ARG A 3 -3.41 -32.14 7.75
CA ARG A 3 -2.04 -31.63 7.81
C ARG A 3 -2.01 -30.38 6.97
N TRP A 4 -1.84 -29.24 7.59
CA TRP A 4 -1.29 -28.08 6.92
C TRP A 4 0.02 -28.54 6.29
N GLN A 5 0.01 -28.70 4.98
CA GLN A 5 1.27 -28.71 4.26
C GLN A 5 1.91 -27.39 4.60
N SER A 6 3.10 -27.43 5.14
CA SER A 6 3.98 -26.30 5.27
C SER A 6 3.85 -25.46 3.99
N PRO A 7 3.80 -24.11 4.08
CA PRO A 7 3.78 -23.29 2.90
C PRO A 7 4.81 -23.85 1.90
N PRO A 8 4.47 -23.89 0.60
CA PRO A 8 5.33 -24.52 -0.38
C PRO A 8 6.74 -24.02 -0.13
N THR A 9 7.63 -24.97 0.08
CA THR A 9 9.09 -24.88 0.27
C THR A 9 9.60 -23.45 0.26
N GLU A 10 10.18 -23.00 1.39
CA GLU A 10 10.90 -21.74 1.53
C GLU A 10 11.00 -21.00 0.21
N ILE A 11 10.20 -19.96 0.00
CA ILE A 11 10.45 -19.02 -1.07
C ILE A 11 11.85 -18.51 -0.74
N GLN A 12 12.87 -19.15 -1.30
CA GLN A 12 14.24 -18.69 -1.18
C GLN A 12 14.27 -17.37 -1.93
N MET A 13 14.00 -16.33 -1.19
CA MET A 13 14.13 -14.98 -1.66
C MET A 13 15.61 -14.78 -2.00
N PRO A 14 16.04 -14.70 -3.26
CA PRO A 14 17.41 -14.33 -3.62
C PRO A 14 17.64 -12.86 -3.30
N ASN A 15 17.14 -12.41 -2.19
CA ASN A 15 17.03 -11.03 -1.79
C ASN A 15 18.08 -10.76 -0.70
N LYS A 16 18.77 -9.63 -0.79
CA LYS A 16 19.62 -9.09 0.27
C LYS A 16 18.84 -8.83 1.58
N PHE A 17 17.51 -8.89 1.51
CA PHE A 17 16.58 -8.59 2.60
C PHE A 17 15.70 -9.81 2.90
N PRO A 18 16.06 -10.61 3.93
CA PRO A 18 15.28 -11.78 4.31
C PRO A 18 13.88 -11.38 4.80
N TRP A 19 12.91 -12.25 4.52
CA TRP A 19 11.50 -12.05 4.80
C TRP A 19 11.08 -12.70 6.11
N ASP A 20 10.30 -12.01 6.93
CA ASP A 20 9.66 -12.55 8.12
C ASP A 20 8.27 -13.09 7.76
N LEU A 21 8.16 -14.42 7.72
CA LEU A 21 6.92 -15.12 7.39
C LEU A 21 5.80 -14.91 8.43
N HIS A 22 6.13 -14.57 9.67
CA HIS A 22 5.14 -14.37 10.71
C HIS A 22 4.45 -13.02 10.57
N SER A 23 5.22 -11.95 10.43
CA SER A 23 4.69 -10.59 10.31
C SER A 23 4.52 -10.11 8.87
N ASP A 24 4.81 -10.98 7.89
CA ASP A 24 4.59 -10.77 6.46
C ASP A 24 5.26 -9.48 5.90
N GLN A 25 6.52 -9.29 6.28
CA GLN A 25 7.34 -8.14 5.88
C GLN A 25 8.84 -8.49 5.91
N PRO A 26 9.72 -7.71 5.25
CA PRO A 26 11.15 -7.90 5.39
C PRO A 26 11.63 -7.64 6.82
N TYR A 27 12.63 -8.42 7.29
CA TYR A 27 13.27 -8.18 8.60
C TYR A 27 13.86 -6.77 8.70
N ILE A 28 13.90 -6.25 9.91
CA ILE A 28 14.56 -4.96 10.20
C ILE A 28 16.06 -5.11 9.97
N LEU A 29 16.62 -4.30 9.08
CA LEU A 29 18.06 -4.29 8.77
C LEU A 29 18.85 -3.70 9.93
N LYS A 30 20.04 -4.28 10.19
CA LYS A 30 21.02 -3.72 11.12
C LYS A 30 21.52 -2.36 10.63
N ARG A 31 21.99 -1.54 11.57
CA ARG A 31 22.46 -0.16 11.28
C ARG A 31 23.62 -0.16 10.28
N GLU A 32 24.56 -1.08 10.44
CA GLU A 32 25.75 -1.25 9.59
C GLU A 32 25.33 -1.58 8.15
N THR A 33 24.39 -2.51 7.97
CA THR A 33 23.83 -2.88 6.67
C THR A 33 23.14 -1.68 6.00
N LYS A 34 22.34 -0.92 6.76
CA LYS A 34 21.70 0.30 6.23
C LYS A 34 22.72 1.33 5.80
N LYS A 35 23.84 1.48 6.55
CA LYS A 35 24.93 2.41 6.21
C LYS A 35 25.62 1.99 4.92
N ALA A 36 26.01 0.73 4.81
CA ALA A 36 26.66 0.18 3.61
C ALA A 36 25.78 0.33 2.36
N LEU A 37 24.46 0.05 2.46
CA LEU A 37 23.54 0.22 1.35
C LEU A 37 23.39 1.68 0.88
N ARG A 38 23.57 2.66 1.78
CA ARG A 38 23.51 4.09 1.44
C ARG A 38 24.78 4.63 0.80
N GLU A 39 25.87 3.87 0.80
CA GLU A 39 27.11 4.27 0.12
C GLU A 39 26.84 4.45 -1.38
N GLY A 40 27.29 5.57 -1.93
CA GLY A 40 26.99 5.97 -3.31
C GLY A 40 25.72 6.79 -3.53
N HIS A 41 24.75 6.76 -2.60
CA HIS A 41 23.48 7.48 -2.72
C HIS A 41 23.45 8.89 -2.10
N GLY A 42 24.61 9.44 -1.71
CA GLY A 42 24.67 10.75 -1.05
C GLY A 42 23.99 11.87 -1.83
N PHE A 43 24.18 11.89 -3.15
CA PHE A 43 23.57 12.91 -4.02
C PHE A 43 22.05 12.76 -4.13
N ASP A 44 21.53 11.56 -4.03
CA ASP A 44 20.09 11.29 -4.06
C ASP A 44 19.40 11.89 -2.82
N TYR A 45 20.04 11.78 -1.66
CA TYR A 45 19.56 12.44 -0.44
C TYR A 45 19.64 13.97 -0.52
N VAL A 46 20.66 14.52 -1.20
CA VAL A 46 20.72 15.97 -1.48
C VAL A 46 19.53 16.41 -2.33
N LYS A 47 19.20 15.66 -3.39
CA LYS A 47 18.01 15.94 -4.23
C LYS A 47 16.71 15.87 -3.41
N LEU A 48 16.57 14.86 -2.54
CA LEU A 48 15.42 14.74 -1.64
C LEU A 48 15.27 16.00 -0.77
N ILE A 49 16.35 16.42 -0.11
CA ILE A 49 16.36 17.61 0.76
C ILE A 49 16.07 18.87 -0.04
N ALA A 50 16.76 19.10 -1.16
CA ALA A 50 16.58 20.27 -2.00
C ALA A 50 15.13 20.38 -2.53
N THR A 51 14.54 19.28 -3.01
CA THR A 51 13.15 19.26 -3.44
C THR A 51 12.22 19.69 -2.30
N ASN A 52 12.43 19.19 -1.10
CA ASN A 52 11.60 19.55 0.03
C ASN A 52 11.78 21.00 0.49
N LEU A 53 12.99 21.51 0.49
CA LEU A 53 13.26 22.93 0.82
C LEU A 53 12.54 23.88 -0.16
N ILE A 54 12.42 23.51 -1.43
CA ILE A 54 11.75 24.32 -2.45
C ILE A 54 10.22 24.20 -2.34
N PHE A 55 9.68 22.98 -2.28
CA PHE A 55 8.25 22.75 -2.45
C PHE A 55 7.48 22.70 -1.14
N PHE A 56 8.05 22.22 -0.02
CA PHE A 56 7.34 22.08 1.23
C PHE A 56 6.76 23.40 1.77
N PRO A 57 7.48 24.54 1.79
CA PRO A 57 6.91 25.79 2.28
C PRO A 57 5.68 26.24 1.50
N TYR A 58 5.71 26.11 0.17
CA TYR A 58 4.58 26.43 -0.71
C TYR A 58 3.39 25.50 -0.45
N LEU A 59 3.63 24.19 -0.39
CA LEU A 59 2.60 23.18 -0.17
C LEU A 59 1.97 23.30 1.22
N PHE A 60 2.78 23.56 2.25
CA PHE A 60 2.31 23.77 3.61
C PHE A 60 1.48 25.06 3.72
N PHE A 61 1.92 26.15 3.11
CA PHE A 61 1.17 27.39 3.06
C PHE A 61 -0.18 27.19 2.35
N LYS A 62 -0.22 26.48 1.24
CA LYS A 62 -1.46 26.15 0.51
C LYS A 62 -2.41 25.30 1.35
N PHE A 63 -1.89 24.31 2.07
CA PHE A 63 -2.66 23.52 3.04
C PHE A 63 -3.20 24.40 4.18
N TYR A 64 -2.37 25.27 4.75
CA TYR A 64 -2.75 26.15 5.84
C TYR A 64 -3.87 27.12 5.42
N LEU A 65 -3.80 27.71 4.25
CA LEU A 65 -4.86 28.59 3.74
C LEU A 65 -6.20 27.88 3.58
N LYS A 66 -6.19 26.62 3.16
CA LYS A 66 -7.40 25.78 3.12
C LYS A 66 -7.93 25.50 4.52
N HIS A 67 -7.06 25.16 5.44
CA HIS A 67 -7.43 24.82 6.81
C HIS A 67 -8.07 25.99 7.56
N VAL A 68 -7.61 27.20 7.32
CA VAL A 68 -8.17 28.46 7.91
C VAL A 68 -9.44 28.93 7.17
N GLY A 69 -9.91 28.18 6.15
CA GLY A 69 -11.16 28.50 5.45
C GLY A 69 -11.06 29.65 4.43
N SER A 70 -9.86 30.15 4.14
CA SER A 70 -9.64 31.29 3.24
C SER A 70 -9.79 30.95 1.77
N ILE A 71 -9.73 29.68 1.37
CA ILE A 71 -9.86 29.21 -0.03
C ILE A 71 -10.71 27.94 -0.04
N SER A 72 -11.95 28.05 -0.52
CA SER A 72 -12.75 26.88 -0.90
C SER A 72 -12.34 26.46 -2.31
N LEU A 73 -11.53 25.43 -2.45
CA LEU A 73 -11.37 24.76 -3.72
C LEU A 73 -12.57 23.81 -3.88
N ASN A 74 -13.31 23.95 -4.98
CA ASN A 74 -14.39 23.05 -5.36
C ASN A 74 -13.82 21.65 -5.71
N ASP A 75 -13.42 20.92 -4.70
CA ASP A 75 -12.87 19.58 -4.80
C ASP A 75 -13.99 18.55 -4.61
N LYS A 76 -14.99 18.55 -5.48
CA LYS A 76 -15.98 17.48 -5.50
C LYS A 76 -15.35 16.26 -6.19
N ILE A 77 -14.90 15.29 -5.43
CA ILE A 77 -14.82 13.92 -5.91
C ILE A 77 -16.26 13.42 -5.95
N GLU A 78 -16.69 12.84 -7.07
CA GLU A 78 -17.99 12.19 -7.20
C GLU A 78 -18.17 11.21 -6.04
N PRO A 79 -19.35 11.13 -5.40
CA PRO A 79 -19.58 10.23 -4.28
C PRO A 79 -19.44 8.80 -4.77
N THR A 80 -18.37 8.15 -4.32
CA THR A 80 -18.11 6.73 -4.59
C THR A 80 -19.10 5.90 -3.77
N THR A 81 -19.68 4.85 -4.35
CA THR A 81 -20.53 3.94 -3.59
C THR A 81 -19.72 3.15 -2.57
N SER A 82 -20.34 2.71 -1.47
CA SER A 82 -19.64 1.93 -0.44
C SER A 82 -18.92 0.71 -1.00
N LYS A 83 -19.52 0.05 -2.00
CA LYS A 83 -18.95 -1.15 -2.63
C LYS A 83 -17.69 -0.85 -3.44
N ASP A 84 -17.56 0.35 -3.98
CA ASP A 84 -16.41 0.74 -4.80
C ASP A 84 -15.28 1.35 -3.95
N PHE A 85 -15.61 1.90 -2.77
CA PHE A 85 -14.64 2.52 -1.86
C PHE A 85 -13.79 1.49 -1.10
N TYR A 86 -14.41 0.40 -0.61
CA TYR A 86 -13.74 -0.56 0.24
C TYR A 86 -13.06 -1.67 -0.54
N GLY A 87 -11.76 -1.78 -0.35
CA GLY A 87 -10.95 -2.88 -0.84
C GLY A 87 -10.33 -3.69 0.31
N LEU A 88 -9.84 -4.87 -0.02
CA LEU A 88 -9.24 -5.79 0.93
C LEU A 88 -8.01 -6.46 0.32
N CYS A 89 -6.91 -6.52 1.09
CA CYS A 89 -5.72 -7.24 0.66
C CYS A 89 -5.86 -8.74 0.93
N VAL A 90 -5.59 -9.53 -0.11
CA VAL A 90 -5.52 -11.00 -0.08
C VAL A 90 -4.21 -11.45 -0.73
N ASN A 91 -3.64 -12.57 -0.29
CA ASN A 91 -2.34 -13.02 -0.77
C ASN A 91 -2.32 -14.53 -1.04
N LEU A 92 -1.57 -14.95 -2.05
CA LEU A 92 -1.46 -16.34 -2.51
C LEU A 92 -1.08 -17.31 -1.37
N ASP A 93 -0.20 -16.89 -0.46
CA ASP A 93 0.33 -17.68 0.65
C ASP A 93 -0.63 -17.86 1.84
N LYS A 94 -1.80 -17.18 1.84
CA LYS A 94 -2.74 -17.19 2.99
C LYS A 94 -3.85 -18.25 2.91
N GLY A 95 -3.74 -19.19 1.98
CA GLY A 95 -4.65 -20.33 1.89
C GLY A 95 -5.93 -20.09 1.08
N LYS A 96 -6.69 -21.17 0.87
CA LYS A 96 -7.91 -21.17 0.05
C LYS A 96 -9.14 -20.65 0.79
N GLU A 97 -9.08 -20.60 2.09
CA GLU A 97 -10.15 -20.10 2.96
C GLU A 97 -10.52 -18.65 2.63
N GLN A 98 -9.58 -17.91 2.03
CA GLN A 98 -9.81 -16.54 1.56
C GLN A 98 -11.00 -16.42 0.60
N PHE A 99 -11.22 -17.40 -0.27
CA PHE A 99 -12.31 -17.35 -1.26
C PHE A 99 -13.69 -17.29 -0.60
N GLU A 100 -13.93 -18.17 0.38
CA GLU A 100 -15.20 -18.18 1.10
C GLU A 100 -15.34 -16.94 2.01
N LEU A 101 -14.26 -16.47 2.62
CA LEU A 101 -14.26 -15.26 3.45
C LEU A 101 -14.55 -14.00 2.63
N VAL A 102 -13.95 -13.86 1.45
CA VAL A 102 -14.23 -12.76 0.51
C VAL A 102 -15.68 -12.79 0.03
N LYS A 103 -16.18 -13.97 -0.32
CA LYS A 103 -17.60 -14.16 -0.70
C LYS A 103 -18.53 -13.80 0.44
N GLU A 104 -18.22 -14.23 1.67
CA GLU A 104 -19.02 -13.90 2.86
C GLU A 104 -19.03 -12.40 3.16
N LEU A 105 -17.91 -11.70 3.00
CA LEU A 105 -17.83 -10.25 3.14
C LEU A 105 -18.60 -9.52 2.05
N GLY A 106 -18.58 -10.04 0.83
CA GLY A 106 -19.17 -9.38 -0.33
C GLY A 106 -18.36 -8.19 -0.83
N VAL A 107 -17.06 -8.13 -0.51
CA VAL A 107 -16.16 -7.09 -0.99
C VAL A 107 -15.92 -7.22 -2.49
N LYS A 108 -15.93 -6.09 -3.21
CA LYS A 108 -15.75 -6.03 -4.66
C LYS A 108 -14.29 -5.84 -5.07
N SER A 109 -13.57 -4.96 -4.39
CA SER A 109 -12.19 -4.60 -4.74
C SER A 109 -11.19 -5.41 -3.91
N LEU A 110 -10.24 -6.06 -4.59
CA LEU A 110 -9.19 -6.86 -3.96
C LEU A 110 -7.81 -6.36 -4.39
N GLN A 111 -6.87 -6.35 -3.43
CA GLN A 111 -5.46 -6.11 -3.71
C GLN A 111 -4.69 -7.42 -3.56
N ILE A 112 -3.87 -7.75 -4.56
CA ILE A 112 -3.05 -8.97 -4.59
C ILE A 112 -1.60 -8.56 -4.79
N ARG A 113 -0.69 -9.03 -3.93
CA ARG A 113 0.74 -8.82 -4.08
C ARG A 113 1.35 -9.87 -5.01
N VAL A 114 2.11 -9.42 -6.01
CA VAL A 114 2.91 -10.24 -6.92
C VAL A 114 4.37 -9.86 -6.75
N PHE A 115 5.20 -10.83 -6.40
CA PHE A 115 6.61 -10.60 -6.08
C PHE A 115 7.50 -10.82 -7.31
N LEU A 116 8.32 -9.82 -7.66
CA LEU A 116 9.26 -9.93 -8.79
C LEU A 116 10.31 -11.03 -8.59
N ASN A 117 10.68 -11.33 -7.36
CA ASN A 117 11.60 -12.44 -7.07
C ASN A 117 10.93 -13.83 -7.12
N ASP A 118 9.64 -13.91 -7.42
CA ASP A 118 8.85 -15.14 -7.49
C ASP A 118 8.19 -15.34 -8.87
N MET A 119 8.84 -14.84 -9.93
CA MET A 119 8.31 -14.88 -11.30
C MET A 119 8.07 -16.30 -11.82
N ASP A 120 8.77 -17.31 -11.31
CA ASP A 120 8.56 -18.72 -11.66
C ASP A 120 7.14 -19.21 -11.28
N ASN A 121 6.51 -18.55 -10.30
CA ASN A 121 5.16 -18.84 -9.81
C ASN A 121 4.08 -17.90 -10.40
N ILE A 122 4.38 -17.12 -11.43
CA ILE A 122 3.43 -16.12 -11.97
C ILE A 122 2.07 -16.73 -12.35
N ASP A 123 2.04 -17.96 -12.86
CA ASP A 123 0.80 -18.67 -13.22
C ASP A 123 -0.04 -19.01 -11.99
N ALA A 124 0.57 -19.25 -10.83
CA ALA A 124 -0.15 -19.47 -9.58
C ALA A 124 -0.82 -18.17 -9.09
N TYR A 125 -0.16 -17.01 -9.22
CA TYR A 125 -0.77 -15.70 -8.93
C TYR A 125 -1.97 -15.41 -9.83
N VAL A 126 -1.86 -15.71 -11.13
CA VAL A 126 -2.96 -15.55 -12.09
C VAL A 126 -4.14 -16.47 -11.76
N ALA A 127 -3.86 -17.73 -11.46
CA ALA A 127 -4.90 -18.69 -11.05
C ALA A 127 -5.58 -18.26 -9.75
N PHE A 128 -4.80 -17.77 -8.76
CA PHE A 128 -5.32 -17.24 -7.51
C PHE A 128 -6.23 -16.03 -7.75
N ALA A 129 -5.82 -15.07 -8.57
CA ALA A 129 -6.63 -13.91 -8.92
C ALA A 129 -7.97 -14.29 -9.57
N LYS A 130 -7.95 -15.21 -10.53
CA LYS A 130 -9.16 -15.72 -11.21
C LYS A 130 -10.11 -16.47 -10.27
N SER A 131 -9.59 -17.09 -9.21
CA SER A 131 -10.42 -17.87 -8.28
C SER A 131 -11.40 -17.02 -7.46
N PHE A 132 -11.28 -15.70 -7.47
CA PHE A 132 -12.23 -14.79 -6.82
C PHE A 132 -13.46 -14.47 -7.70
N GLY A 133 -13.43 -14.79 -8.99
CA GLY A 133 -14.50 -14.51 -9.96
C GLY A 133 -14.28 -13.22 -10.74
N ASP A 134 -15.00 -13.12 -11.86
CA ASP A 134 -14.85 -12.03 -12.83
C ASP A 134 -15.53 -10.71 -12.38
N ASP A 135 -16.31 -10.75 -11.30
CA ASP A 135 -17.01 -9.60 -10.71
C ASP A 135 -16.11 -8.74 -9.82
N LYS A 136 -14.85 -9.14 -9.62
CA LYS A 136 -13.89 -8.45 -8.75
C LYS A 136 -13.05 -7.41 -9.51
N GLU A 137 -12.85 -6.27 -8.87
CA GLU A 137 -11.88 -5.27 -9.29
C GLU A 137 -10.55 -5.57 -8.60
N LEU A 138 -9.51 -5.80 -9.40
CA LEU A 138 -8.21 -6.21 -8.87
C LEU A 138 -7.17 -5.10 -8.99
N LEU A 139 -6.53 -4.77 -7.87
CA LEU A 139 -5.29 -4.01 -7.81
C LEU A 139 -4.13 -4.98 -7.61
N ILE A 140 -3.28 -5.12 -8.62
CA ILE A 140 -2.08 -5.96 -8.53
C ILE A 140 -0.92 -5.11 -8.03
N THR A 141 -0.37 -5.44 -6.85
CA THR A 141 0.79 -4.75 -6.32
C THR A 141 2.06 -5.51 -6.69
N ILE A 142 2.88 -4.91 -7.56
CA ILE A 142 4.18 -5.45 -7.95
C ILE A 142 5.19 -5.14 -6.85
N ILE A 143 5.62 -6.17 -6.13
CA ILE A 143 6.58 -6.05 -5.03
C ILE A 143 8.00 -6.13 -5.59
N GLN A 144 8.77 -5.10 -5.31
CA GLN A 144 10.15 -4.93 -5.77
C GLN A 144 11.15 -5.81 -5.03
N ASP A 145 12.27 -6.08 -5.69
CA ASP A 145 13.48 -6.66 -5.10
C ASP A 145 14.75 -5.98 -5.64
N ARG A 146 15.90 -6.23 -5.02
CA ARG A 146 17.17 -5.61 -5.43
C ARG A 146 17.61 -5.98 -6.83
N LYS A 147 17.38 -7.22 -7.26
CA LYS A 147 17.79 -7.71 -8.57
C LYS A 147 17.13 -6.91 -9.70
N HIS A 148 15.84 -6.63 -9.58
CA HIS A 148 15.08 -5.85 -10.57
C HIS A 148 15.35 -4.35 -10.48
N ILE A 149 15.62 -3.83 -9.27
CA ILE A 149 16.03 -2.42 -9.09
C ILE A 149 17.40 -2.16 -9.74
N GLU A 150 18.32 -3.10 -9.64
CA GLU A 150 19.69 -3.01 -10.21
C GLU A 150 19.75 -3.41 -11.69
N ASN A 151 18.70 -4.04 -12.25
CA ASN A 151 18.65 -4.50 -13.64
C ASN A 151 17.33 -4.14 -14.32
N HIS A 152 17.32 -2.99 -14.98
CA HIS A 152 16.14 -2.46 -15.66
C HIS A 152 15.70 -3.25 -16.90
N GLU A 153 16.60 -3.99 -17.55
CA GLU A 153 16.25 -4.87 -18.68
C GLU A 153 15.45 -6.08 -18.18
N LEU A 154 15.91 -6.70 -17.08
CA LEU A 154 15.17 -7.77 -16.42
C LEU A 154 13.81 -7.26 -15.91
N LEU A 155 13.78 -6.09 -15.29
CA LEU A 155 12.55 -5.46 -14.82
C LEU A 155 11.53 -5.28 -15.96
N ALA A 156 11.96 -4.70 -17.08
CA ALA A 156 11.09 -4.48 -18.24
C ALA A 156 10.54 -5.78 -18.80
N LYS A 157 11.39 -6.82 -18.91
CA LYS A 157 11.00 -8.16 -19.36
C LYS A 157 9.93 -8.78 -18.45
N ASP A 158 10.18 -8.81 -17.14
CA ASP A 158 9.34 -9.54 -16.21
C ASP A 158 8.01 -8.79 -15.95
N VAL A 159 8.03 -7.44 -15.96
CA VAL A 159 6.80 -6.65 -15.91
C VAL A 159 5.94 -6.83 -17.16
N ALA A 160 6.54 -6.91 -18.35
CA ALA A 160 5.79 -7.21 -19.58
C ALA A 160 5.10 -8.59 -19.50
N ILE A 161 5.75 -9.58 -18.88
CA ILE A 161 5.14 -10.89 -18.61
C ILE A 161 3.95 -10.73 -17.66
N ILE A 162 4.11 -10.00 -16.54
CA ILE A 162 3.03 -9.76 -15.58
C ILE A 162 1.83 -9.11 -16.27
N PHE A 163 2.03 -8.00 -16.98
CA PHE A 163 0.96 -7.30 -17.67
C PHE A 163 0.24 -8.19 -18.70
N LYS A 164 1.00 -8.96 -19.47
CA LYS A 164 0.44 -9.90 -20.43
C LYS A 164 -0.39 -11.01 -19.77
N LYS A 165 0.07 -11.57 -18.66
CA LYS A 165 -0.58 -12.66 -17.93
C LYS A 165 -1.85 -12.21 -17.23
N PHE A 166 -1.88 -10.97 -16.74
CA PHE A 166 -3.06 -10.38 -16.08
C PHE A 166 -4.02 -9.67 -17.05
N LYS A 167 -3.74 -9.66 -18.36
CA LYS A 167 -4.61 -9.04 -19.36
C LYS A 167 -6.03 -9.63 -19.29
N GLY A 168 -7.03 -8.77 -19.18
CA GLY A 168 -8.44 -9.16 -19.03
C GLY A 168 -8.82 -9.65 -17.62
N ILE A 169 -7.89 -9.61 -16.65
CA ILE A 169 -8.11 -9.99 -15.25
C ILE A 169 -7.98 -8.75 -14.35
N ALA A 170 -6.95 -7.94 -14.58
CA ALA A 170 -6.69 -6.70 -13.86
C ALA A 170 -6.19 -5.63 -14.83
N ASN A 171 -6.54 -4.37 -14.56
CA ASN A 171 -6.07 -3.21 -15.32
C ASN A 171 -5.39 -2.16 -14.44
N GLU A 172 -5.34 -2.35 -13.12
CA GLU A 172 -4.66 -1.46 -12.18
C GLU A 172 -3.48 -2.17 -11.53
N PHE A 173 -2.31 -1.55 -11.61
CA PHE A 173 -1.06 -2.10 -11.07
C PHE A 173 -0.37 -1.08 -10.18
N GLN A 174 -0.25 -1.40 -8.89
CA GLN A 174 0.54 -0.60 -7.96
C GLN A 174 2.01 -0.97 -8.09
N ILE A 175 2.85 0.05 -8.27
CA ILE A 175 4.28 -0.12 -8.51
C ILE A 175 5.05 0.14 -7.22
N GLY A 176 5.51 -0.95 -6.63
CA GLY A 176 6.24 -0.95 -5.38
C GLY A 176 5.35 -0.91 -4.13
N ASN A 177 5.95 -1.20 -2.99
CA ASN A 177 5.34 -1.15 -1.67
C ASN A 177 6.34 -0.59 -0.65
N ALA A 178 5.89 0.29 0.26
CA ALA A 178 6.71 0.91 1.31
C ALA A 178 8.07 1.44 0.79
N ILE A 179 8.04 2.18 -0.33
CA ILE A 179 9.20 2.59 -1.14
C ILE A 179 10.22 3.45 -0.39
N ASN A 180 9.82 4.05 0.73
CA ASN A 180 10.68 4.85 1.62
C ASN A 180 11.33 4.02 2.73
N ARG A 181 11.23 2.70 2.68
CA ARG A 181 11.84 1.78 3.67
C ARG A 181 12.91 0.92 3.01
N ILE A 182 14.18 1.11 3.37
CA ILE A 182 15.32 0.34 2.82
C ILE A 182 15.12 -1.17 2.96
N LYS A 183 14.45 -1.62 4.02
CA LYS A 183 14.13 -3.05 4.18
C LYS A 183 13.23 -3.60 3.06
N TRP A 184 12.53 -2.72 2.35
CA TRP A 184 11.73 -3.02 1.17
C TRP A 184 12.48 -2.80 -0.13
N SER A 185 13.81 -2.82 -0.09
CA SER A 185 14.76 -2.85 -1.21
C SER A 185 15.15 -1.51 -1.82
N PHE A 186 14.32 -0.49 -1.84
CA PHE A 186 14.75 0.83 -2.32
C PHE A 186 15.64 1.54 -1.31
N VAL A 187 16.79 2.00 -1.76
CA VAL A 187 17.76 2.76 -0.95
C VAL A 187 17.54 4.26 -1.09
N SER A 188 17.11 4.71 -2.27
CA SER A 188 16.82 6.11 -2.56
C SER A 188 15.54 6.29 -3.36
N MET A 189 15.02 7.51 -3.42
CA MET A 189 13.86 7.82 -4.27
C MET A 189 14.23 7.84 -5.76
N GLU A 190 15.47 8.07 -6.09
CA GLU A 190 15.97 7.98 -7.46
C GLU A 190 15.88 6.57 -8.00
N GLU A 191 16.22 5.57 -7.19
CA GLU A 191 16.01 4.16 -7.58
C GLU A 191 14.52 3.87 -7.85
N TYR A 192 13.63 4.33 -6.99
CA TYR A 192 12.20 4.15 -7.20
C TYR A 192 11.70 4.85 -8.46
N LEU A 193 12.12 6.09 -8.69
CA LEU A 193 11.69 6.86 -9.86
C LEU A 193 12.18 6.25 -11.17
N ALA A 194 13.42 5.77 -11.21
CA ALA A 194 13.97 5.06 -12.38
C ALA A 194 13.27 3.70 -12.61
N PHE A 195 12.98 2.98 -11.53
CA PHE A 195 12.22 1.73 -11.56
C PHE A 195 10.80 1.95 -12.10
N TYR A 196 10.10 2.98 -11.61
CA TYR A 196 8.76 3.35 -12.07
C TYR A 196 8.77 3.80 -13.54
N GLU A 197 9.72 4.66 -13.94
CA GLU A 197 9.87 5.14 -15.32
C GLU A 197 10.07 3.98 -16.32
N THR A 198 10.85 2.97 -15.92
CA THR A 198 11.05 1.74 -16.72
C THR A 198 9.74 0.99 -16.93
N ILE A 199 8.97 0.79 -15.87
CA ILE A 199 7.66 0.10 -15.92
C ILE A 199 6.66 0.90 -16.72
N GLN A 200 6.62 2.21 -16.53
CA GLN A 200 5.75 3.09 -17.29
C GLN A 200 6.07 3.03 -18.78
N LYS A 201 7.34 3.01 -19.17
CA LYS A 201 7.75 2.84 -20.56
C LYS A 201 7.19 1.55 -21.17
N VAL A 202 7.29 0.43 -20.47
CA VAL A 202 6.72 -0.87 -20.89
C VAL A 202 5.20 -0.75 -21.08
N ARG A 203 4.49 -0.11 -20.12
CA ARG A 203 3.05 0.14 -20.22
C ARG A 203 2.72 0.98 -21.44
N ASP A 204 3.39 2.12 -21.63
CA ASP A 204 3.09 3.08 -22.68
C ASP A 204 3.32 2.48 -24.09
N GLU A 205 4.33 1.63 -24.24
CA GLU A 205 4.67 1.00 -25.53
C GLU A 205 3.78 -0.21 -25.88
N GLN A 206 3.29 -0.98 -24.87
CA GLN A 206 2.70 -2.30 -25.13
C GLN A 206 1.33 -2.54 -24.47
N PHE A 207 0.95 -1.75 -23.46
CA PHE A 207 -0.21 -2.02 -22.58
C PHE A 207 -0.93 -0.72 -22.18
N SER A 208 -1.31 0.12 -23.15
CA SER A 208 -1.83 1.48 -22.92
C SER A 208 -3.14 1.57 -22.13
N ASP A 209 -3.87 0.46 -22.01
CA ASP A 209 -5.10 0.32 -21.23
C ASP A 209 -4.86 0.10 -19.73
N ILE A 210 -3.63 -0.20 -19.33
CA ILE A 210 -3.23 -0.39 -17.94
C ILE A 210 -3.06 0.95 -17.23
N LYS A 211 -3.57 1.04 -16.00
CA LYS A 211 -3.35 2.16 -15.08
C LYS A 211 -2.28 1.84 -14.05
N LEU A 212 -1.33 2.76 -13.90
CA LEU A 212 -0.25 2.63 -12.93
C LEU A 212 -0.57 3.40 -11.66
N VAL A 213 -0.50 2.71 -10.53
CA VAL A 213 -0.76 3.23 -9.19
C VAL A 213 0.57 3.36 -8.43
N GLY A 214 0.82 4.48 -7.77
CA GLY A 214 2.02 4.78 -6.96
C GLY A 214 1.83 6.08 -6.21
N SER A 215 2.66 6.50 -5.33
CA SER A 215 4.03 6.12 -5.00
C SER A 215 4.18 5.06 -3.89
N SER A 216 3.13 4.78 -3.11
CA SER A 216 3.18 3.75 -2.04
C SER A 216 4.17 4.06 -0.90
N VAL A 217 4.31 5.34 -0.57
CA VAL A 217 5.04 5.79 0.62
C VAL A 217 4.30 5.34 1.87
N ILE A 218 5.01 4.67 2.78
CA ILE A 218 4.43 4.22 4.06
C ILE A 218 4.58 5.29 5.13
N ASP A 219 3.62 5.34 6.04
CA ASP A 219 3.46 6.32 7.10
C ASP A 219 3.25 7.74 6.55
N PHE A 220 3.23 8.74 7.45
CA PHE A 220 3.10 10.14 7.04
C PHE A 220 4.48 10.78 6.81
N GLU A 221 5.26 10.19 5.89
CA GLU A 221 6.56 10.73 5.49
C GLU A 221 6.42 11.56 4.19
N TYR A 222 5.70 12.67 4.29
CA TYR A 222 5.35 13.56 3.16
C TYR A 222 6.55 14.00 2.31
N HIS A 223 7.73 14.08 2.90
CA HIS A 223 8.94 14.48 2.18
C HIS A 223 9.32 13.50 1.06
N PHE A 224 9.04 12.22 1.21
CA PHE A 224 9.18 11.25 0.13
C PHE A 224 8.07 11.41 -0.92
N SER A 225 6.82 11.62 -0.50
CA SER A 225 5.71 11.89 -1.42
C SER A 225 5.95 13.16 -2.25
N ILE A 226 6.48 14.21 -1.65
CA ILE A 226 6.90 15.42 -2.37
C ILE A 226 7.97 15.06 -3.41
N ARG A 227 9.01 14.29 -3.05
CA ARG A 227 10.07 13.91 -4.00
C ARG A 227 9.54 13.06 -5.15
N THR A 228 8.58 12.15 -4.92
CA THR A 228 8.00 11.33 -5.99
C THR A 228 7.12 12.11 -6.95
N LEU A 229 6.58 13.25 -6.54
CA LEU A 229 5.72 14.13 -7.37
C LEU A 229 6.44 15.32 -7.97
N PHE A 230 7.54 15.78 -7.36
CA PHE A 230 8.31 16.94 -7.83
C PHE A 230 9.74 16.50 -8.19
N ASN A 231 9.90 16.04 -9.42
CA ASN A 231 11.14 15.47 -9.96
C ASN A 231 11.23 15.71 -11.48
N SER A 232 12.38 15.37 -12.09
CA SER A 232 12.64 15.50 -13.53
C SER A 232 12.42 14.22 -14.34
N TYR A 233 12.10 13.09 -13.70
CA TYR A 233 11.82 11.81 -14.37
C TYR A 233 10.52 11.90 -15.18
N LYS A 234 10.39 11.10 -16.22
CA LYS A 234 9.17 11.01 -17.03
C LYS A 234 8.17 10.06 -16.41
N VAL A 235 7.79 10.32 -15.17
CA VAL A 235 6.82 9.50 -14.43
C VAL A 235 5.46 10.19 -14.35
N HIS A 236 4.39 9.40 -14.45
CA HIS A 236 3.02 9.86 -14.24
C HIS A 236 2.23 8.78 -13.51
N TYR A 237 1.49 9.17 -12.48
CA TYR A 237 0.65 8.29 -11.67
C TYR A 237 -0.81 8.44 -12.11
N ASP A 238 -1.40 7.42 -12.73
CA ASP A 238 -2.84 7.40 -13.03
C ASP A 238 -3.67 7.45 -11.74
N LYS A 239 -3.15 6.84 -10.67
CA LYS A 239 -3.66 6.92 -9.31
C LYS A 239 -2.49 7.10 -8.33
N PHE A 240 -2.61 8.02 -7.39
CA PHE A 240 -1.59 8.18 -6.35
C PHE A 240 -1.92 7.30 -5.14
N SER A 241 -0.99 6.48 -4.68
CA SER A 241 -1.19 5.63 -3.51
C SER A 241 -0.30 6.00 -2.33
N SER A 242 -0.80 5.75 -1.13
CA SER A 242 -0.06 5.88 0.12
C SER A 242 -0.48 4.76 1.08
N LEU A 243 0.48 4.24 1.83
CA LEU A 243 0.26 3.37 2.97
C LEU A 243 0.13 4.29 4.20
N LEU A 244 -1.04 4.93 4.33
CA LEU A 244 -1.20 6.08 5.23
C LEU A 244 -1.58 5.65 6.64
N TYR A 245 -0.59 5.33 7.44
CA TYR A 245 -0.77 4.96 8.83
C TYR A 245 -0.89 6.16 9.78
N VAL A 246 -1.58 5.95 10.89
CA VAL A 246 -1.58 6.90 12.01
C VAL A 246 -0.26 6.85 12.78
N ASP A 247 0.04 7.92 13.55
CA ASP A 247 1.26 7.96 14.34
C ASP A 247 1.27 6.86 15.42
N ARG A 248 2.35 6.08 15.46
CA ARG A 248 2.60 5.02 16.46
C ARG A 248 1.42 4.07 16.68
N ARG A 249 0.61 3.86 15.64
CA ARG A 249 -0.60 3.02 15.72
C ARG A 249 -1.59 3.45 16.82
N GLY A 250 -1.61 4.74 17.15
CA GLY A 250 -2.58 5.33 18.07
C GLY A 250 -3.95 5.57 17.44
N SER A 251 -4.79 6.34 18.11
CA SER A 251 -6.09 6.77 17.56
C SER A 251 -5.93 7.57 16.26
N PRO A 252 -6.86 7.48 15.30
CA PRO A 252 -6.90 8.35 14.13
C PRO A 252 -6.98 9.85 14.46
N HIS A 253 -7.45 10.19 15.65
CA HIS A 253 -7.51 11.57 16.14
C HIS A 253 -6.22 12.05 16.82
N SER A 254 -5.25 11.15 17.05
CA SER A 254 -3.95 11.53 17.63
C SER A 254 -3.16 12.38 16.65
N THR A 255 -2.56 13.47 17.13
CA THR A 255 -1.82 14.41 16.30
C THR A 255 -0.32 14.08 16.25
N GLN A 256 0.24 14.10 15.05
CA GLN A 256 1.66 14.10 14.81
C GLN A 256 2.13 15.52 14.49
N MET A 257 3.30 15.92 15.00
CA MET A 257 3.83 17.28 14.83
C MET A 257 2.84 18.39 15.26
N GLY A 258 1.98 18.10 16.25
CA GLY A 258 1.03 19.03 16.83
C GLY A 258 -0.25 19.32 16.04
N ILE A 259 -0.27 19.07 14.72
CA ILE A 259 -1.41 19.43 13.85
C ILE A 259 -1.91 18.33 12.94
N PHE A 260 -1.12 17.28 12.68
CA PHE A 260 -1.49 16.24 11.74
C PHE A 260 -2.15 15.05 12.44
N ASP A 261 -3.45 15.15 12.70
CA ASP A 261 -4.31 13.99 12.87
C ASP A 261 -4.57 13.30 11.52
N PHE A 262 -5.30 12.21 11.49
CA PHE A 262 -5.52 11.47 10.23
C PHE A 262 -6.26 12.31 9.17
N LYS A 263 -7.22 13.13 9.57
CA LYS A 263 -7.92 14.06 8.67
C LYS A 263 -6.95 15.04 8.02
N ASN A 264 -6.12 15.69 8.81
CA ASN A 264 -5.14 16.66 8.31
C ASN A 264 -4.04 16.02 7.48
N LYS A 265 -3.68 14.76 7.75
CA LYS A 265 -2.79 13.97 6.90
C LYS A 265 -3.37 13.78 5.51
N ILE A 266 -4.65 13.39 5.39
CA ILE A 266 -5.36 13.27 4.11
C ILE A 266 -5.41 14.62 3.39
N GLU A 267 -5.75 15.71 4.08
CA GLU A 267 -5.82 17.05 3.50
C GLU A 267 -4.47 17.50 2.95
N PHE A 268 -3.39 17.29 3.69
CA PHE A 268 -2.05 17.65 3.25
C PHE A 268 -1.59 16.78 2.07
N LEU A 269 -1.81 15.47 2.13
CA LEU A 269 -1.50 14.56 1.03
C LEU A 269 -2.25 14.96 -0.25
N SER A 270 -3.54 15.25 -0.15
CA SER A 270 -4.35 15.74 -1.27
C SER A 270 -3.80 17.07 -1.83
N THR A 271 -3.35 17.96 -0.95
CA THR A 271 -2.73 19.23 -1.38
C THR A 271 -1.44 19.00 -2.18
N ILE A 272 -0.60 18.05 -1.73
CA ILE A 272 0.64 17.68 -2.43
C ILE A 272 0.30 17.11 -3.83
N VAL A 273 -0.59 16.12 -3.89
CA VAL A 273 -0.98 15.44 -5.15
C VAL A 273 -1.56 16.42 -6.14
N LYS A 274 -2.54 17.25 -5.74
CA LYS A 274 -3.19 18.25 -6.61
C LYS A 274 -2.29 19.41 -7.02
N SER A 275 -1.13 19.57 -6.43
CA SER A 275 -0.16 20.61 -6.79
C SER A 275 0.87 20.12 -7.80
N SER A 276 0.83 18.84 -8.18
CA SER A 276 1.74 18.24 -9.16
C SER A 276 1.01 17.89 -10.45
N SER A 277 1.67 18.09 -11.59
CA SER A 277 1.21 17.61 -12.91
C SER A 277 1.53 16.13 -13.16
N LYS A 278 2.17 15.45 -12.21
CA LYS A 278 2.57 14.04 -12.35
C LYS A 278 1.53 13.05 -11.81
N SER A 279 0.34 13.50 -11.47
CA SER A 279 -0.72 12.62 -11.00
C SER A 279 -2.10 13.13 -11.40
N GLU A 280 -3.01 12.19 -11.70
CA GLU A 280 -4.42 12.44 -11.91
C GLU A 280 -5.12 12.50 -10.56
N ASN A 281 -4.98 13.43 -9.76
CA ASN A 281 -5.70 13.79 -8.53
C ASN A 281 -6.49 12.68 -7.75
N SER A 282 -6.46 11.45 -8.20
CA SER A 282 -7.07 10.28 -7.58
C SER A 282 -6.11 9.69 -6.53
N ILE A 283 -6.60 9.46 -5.30
CA ILE A 283 -5.77 8.98 -4.19
C ILE A 283 -6.35 7.67 -3.65
N TYR A 284 -5.49 6.64 -3.59
CA TYR A 284 -5.75 5.38 -2.92
C TYR A 284 -5.00 5.33 -1.58
N ILE A 285 -5.67 4.86 -0.54
CA ILE A 285 -4.99 4.32 0.63
C ILE A 285 -4.88 2.82 0.39
N SER A 286 -3.68 2.38 0.00
CA SER A 286 -3.47 0.99 -0.42
C SER A 286 -3.02 0.06 0.71
N GLU A 287 -2.81 0.60 1.91
CA GLU A 287 -2.52 -0.20 3.10
C GLU A 287 -2.85 0.58 4.36
N ALA A 288 -3.65 0.00 5.26
CA ALA A 288 -3.89 0.45 6.62
C ALA A 288 -4.32 -0.72 7.51
N ASN A 289 -3.84 -0.75 8.74
CA ASN A 289 -4.23 -1.70 9.79
C ASN A 289 -3.74 -1.22 11.16
N TRP A 290 -4.06 -1.98 12.20
CA TRP A 290 -3.45 -1.89 13.52
C TRP A 290 -2.86 -3.24 13.95
N PRO A 291 -1.72 -3.28 14.65
CA PRO A 291 -1.17 -4.49 15.22
C PRO A 291 -1.96 -4.89 16.48
N LEU A 292 -2.18 -6.20 16.65
CA LEU A 292 -2.95 -6.78 17.76
C LEU A 292 -2.03 -7.21 18.90
N SER A 293 -2.39 -6.86 20.11
CA SER A 293 -1.71 -7.28 21.34
C SER A 293 -1.77 -8.79 21.54
N ASN A 294 -0.75 -9.35 22.20
CA ASN A 294 -0.63 -10.78 22.50
C ASN A 294 -0.62 -11.69 21.26
N THR A 295 -0.09 -11.19 20.14
CA THR A 295 0.01 -11.93 18.89
C THR A 295 1.45 -12.17 18.43
N ALA A 296 2.46 -11.85 19.25
CA ALA A 296 3.85 -12.15 18.89
C ALA A 296 4.03 -13.64 18.55
N PRO A 297 4.81 -14.00 17.52
CA PRO A 297 5.65 -13.15 16.68
C PRO A 297 4.93 -12.53 15.46
N TYR A 298 3.62 -12.63 15.34
CA TYR A 298 2.85 -12.23 14.15
C TYR A 298 2.57 -10.72 14.08
N ALA A 299 2.68 -9.98 15.19
CA ALA A 299 2.55 -8.53 15.16
C ALA A 299 3.73 -7.89 14.41
N PRO A 300 3.46 -6.92 13.48
CA PRO A 300 4.51 -6.31 12.66
C PRO A 300 5.34 -5.27 13.41
N THR A 301 4.97 -4.95 14.66
CA THR A 301 5.62 -3.93 15.51
C THR A 301 5.85 -4.49 16.92
N SER A 302 6.44 -3.66 17.78
CA SER A 302 6.60 -4.00 19.20
C SER A 302 5.26 -4.03 19.93
N GLU A 303 5.15 -4.84 20.98
CA GLU A 303 3.92 -4.96 21.79
C GLU A 303 3.42 -3.60 22.33
N LYS A 304 4.31 -2.64 22.54
CA LYS A 304 3.97 -1.27 23.00
C LYS A 304 3.12 -0.48 22.00
N GLU A 305 3.15 -0.86 20.73
CA GLU A 305 2.39 -0.23 19.66
C GLU A 305 1.17 -1.07 19.26
N CYS A 306 0.98 -2.22 19.90
CA CYS A 306 -0.17 -3.08 19.67
C CYS A 306 -1.39 -2.62 20.47
N VAL A 307 -2.57 -2.92 19.96
CA VAL A 307 -3.86 -2.57 20.56
C VAL A 307 -4.71 -3.81 20.82
N SER A 308 -5.70 -3.71 21.73
CA SER A 308 -6.69 -4.76 21.89
C SER A 308 -7.56 -4.91 20.65
N GLU A 309 -8.21 -6.07 20.47
CA GLU A 309 -9.11 -6.32 19.34
C GLU A 309 -10.30 -5.32 19.30
N GLU A 310 -10.80 -4.93 20.48
CA GLU A 310 -11.83 -3.89 20.61
C GLU A 310 -11.33 -2.53 20.10
N LEU A 311 -10.14 -2.10 20.53
CA LEU A 311 -9.55 -0.83 20.06
C LEU A 311 -9.21 -0.88 18.57
N TYR A 312 -8.73 -2.02 18.09
CA TYR A 312 -8.50 -2.22 16.65
C TYR A 312 -9.79 -1.97 15.86
N THR A 313 -10.89 -2.60 16.28
CA THR A 313 -12.19 -2.47 15.62
C THR A 313 -12.68 -1.02 15.66
N LYS A 314 -12.59 -0.37 16.82
CA LYS A 314 -12.95 1.04 16.99
C LYS A 314 -12.12 1.95 16.07
N TYR A 315 -10.81 1.80 16.09
CA TYR A 315 -9.90 2.64 15.29
C TYR A 315 -10.06 2.39 13.78
N MET A 316 -10.33 1.15 13.35
CA MET A 316 -10.68 0.84 11.97
C MET A 316 -11.92 1.62 11.53
N LEU A 317 -12.98 1.62 12.32
CA LEU A 317 -14.22 2.32 11.99
C LEU A 317 -14.02 3.84 11.94
N GLU A 318 -13.32 4.42 12.92
CA GLU A 318 -12.99 5.86 12.96
C GLU A 318 -12.12 6.26 11.76
N TYR A 319 -11.12 5.46 11.43
CA TYR A 319 -10.23 5.68 10.28
C TYR A 319 -11.01 5.71 8.97
N ILE A 320 -11.86 4.71 8.77
CA ILE A 320 -12.69 4.58 7.57
C ILE A 320 -13.67 5.77 7.48
N ASP A 321 -14.32 6.14 8.56
CA ASP A 321 -15.27 7.26 8.60
C ASP A 321 -14.60 8.59 8.22
N ILE A 322 -13.40 8.85 8.75
CA ILE A 322 -12.60 10.03 8.39
C ILE A 322 -12.19 9.98 6.92
N ALA A 323 -11.75 8.83 6.41
CA ALA A 323 -11.34 8.69 5.01
C ALA A 323 -12.50 8.95 4.05
N VAL A 324 -13.67 8.34 4.30
CA VAL A 324 -14.91 8.57 3.54
C VAL A 324 -15.34 10.03 3.64
N GLY A 325 -15.44 10.57 4.86
CA GLY A 325 -15.86 11.94 5.11
C GLY A 325 -14.95 13.01 4.51
N SER A 326 -13.69 12.67 4.23
CA SER A 326 -12.74 13.58 3.59
C SER A 326 -13.11 13.90 2.13
N LYS A 327 -13.80 12.99 1.44
CA LYS A 327 -14.11 13.04 0.00
C LYS A 327 -12.87 13.25 -0.90
N LYS A 328 -11.69 12.79 -0.43
CA LYS A 328 -10.41 12.95 -1.13
C LYS A 328 -9.76 11.61 -1.45
N ILE A 329 -10.26 10.56 -0.83
CA ILE A 329 -9.81 9.18 -1.06
C ILE A 329 -10.82 8.51 -1.97
N GLU A 330 -10.36 7.96 -3.08
CA GLU A 330 -11.20 7.22 -4.02
C GLU A 330 -11.39 5.78 -3.56
N LYS A 331 -10.33 5.13 -3.05
CA LYS A 331 -10.38 3.75 -2.61
C LYS A 331 -9.45 3.50 -1.42
N LEU A 332 -9.91 2.64 -0.50
CA LEU A 332 -9.16 2.23 0.68
C LEU A 332 -9.09 0.71 0.75
N PHE A 333 -7.87 0.15 0.73
CA PHE A 333 -7.60 -1.27 0.89
C PHE A 333 -7.18 -1.57 2.33
N TRP A 334 -7.99 -2.38 3.04
CA TRP A 334 -7.65 -2.83 4.37
C TRP A 334 -6.62 -3.97 4.31
N HIS A 335 -5.57 -3.85 5.07
CA HIS A 335 -4.44 -4.78 5.04
C HIS A 335 -4.39 -5.58 6.35
N GLN A 336 -4.75 -6.88 6.36
CA GLN A 336 -5.23 -7.70 5.27
C GLN A 336 -6.33 -8.66 5.77
N LEU A 337 -6.85 -9.54 4.90
CA LEU A 337 -7.91 -10.47 5.29
C LEU A 337 -7.43 -11.47 6.36
N ILE A 338 -6.38 -12.24 6.08
CA ILE A 338 -5.84 -13.25 7.00
C ILE A 338 -4.43 -12.85 7.45
N ALA A 339 -4.31 -12.46 8.70
CA ALA A 339 -3.03 -12.25 9.39
C ALA A 339 -3.26 -12.30 10.91
N PRO A 340 -2.64 -13.23 11.65
CA PRO A 340 -2.87 -13.37 13.09
C PRO A 340 -2.57 -12.10 13.90
N GLY A 341 -1.59 -11.31 13.46
CA GLY A 341 -1.11 -10.14 14.19
C GLY A 341 -1.78 -8.82 13.85
N TYR A 342 -2.63 -8.75 12.77
CA TYR A 342 -3.20 -7.47 12.30
C TYR A 342 -4.33 -7.62 11.27
N GLY A 343 -4.74 -8.85 10.93
CA GLY A 343 -5.79 -9.11 9.95
C GLY A 343 -7.20 -9.10 10.51
N LEU A 344 -8.17 -9.18 9.61
CA LEU A 344 -9.58 -9.38 9.98
C LEU A 344 -9.85 -10.80 10.46
N VAL A 345 -8.95 -11.74 10.13
CA VAL A 345 -9.05 -13.15 10.48
C VAL A 345 -7.71 -13.63 11.04
N ASP A 346 -7.78 -14.33 12.17
CA ASP A 346 -6.67 -15.00 12.83
C ASP A 346 -6.70 -16.50 12.51
N ASN A 347 -5.58 -17.05 12.04
CA ASN A 347 -5.44 -18.47 11.70
C ASN A 347 -4.22 -19.15 12.35
N ARG A 348 -3.62 -18.56 13.39
CA ARG A 348 -2.35 -19.02 13.98
C ARG A 348 -2.39 -20.45 14.54
N ASP A 349 -3.54 -20.92 14.98
CA ASP A 349 -3.72 -22.28 15.56
C ASP A 349 -4.30 -23.26 14.52
N GLY A 350 -4.20 -22.97 13.23
CA GLY A 350 -4.79 -23.77 12.16
C GLY A 350 -6.32 -23.71 12.14
N LYS A 351 -6.93 -22.78 12.87
CA LYS A 351 -8.37 -22.55 12.90
C LYS A 351 -8.68 -21.15 12.45
N ILE A 352 -9.68 -21.00 11.60
CA ILE A 352 -10.17 -19.70 11.16
C ILE A 352 -10.98 -19.04 12.29
N ARG A 353 -10.45 -17.97 12.87
CA ARG A 353 -11.13 -17.12 13.84
C ARG A 353 -11.38 -15.74 13.23
N LYS A 354 -12.62 -15.42 12.99
CA LYS A 354 -13.03 -14.07 12.57
C LYS A 354 -12.99 -13.14 13.77
N THR A 355 -12.32 -12.00 13.63
CA THR A 355 -12.23 -10.98 14.66
C THR A 355 -13.50 -10.12 14.71
N GLU A 356 -13.66 -9.29 15.75
CA GLU A 356 -14.73 -8.29 15.79
C GLU A 356 -14.67 -7.35 14.58
N ALA A 357 -13.47 -6.99 14.14
CA ALA A 357 -13.24 -6.16 12.98
C ALA A 357 -13.74 -6.78 11.67
N PHE A 358 -13.72 -8.13 11.53
CA PHE A 358 -14.30 -8.81 10.38
C PHE A 358 -15.81 -8.53 10.26
N TYR A 359 -16.53 -8.63 11.37
CA TYR A 359 -17.98 -8.38 11.37
C TYR A 359 -18.31 -6.91 11.21
N ALA A 360 -17.50 -6.03 11.80
CA ALA A 360 -17.63 -4.58 11.62
C ALA A 360 -17.38 -4.17 10.16
N PHE A 361 -16.35 -4.71 9.52
CA PHE A 361 -16.06 -4.46 8.10
C PHE A 361 -17.18 -5.00 7.19
N LYS A 362 -17.70 -6.19 7.48
CA LYS A 362 -18.86 -6.76 6.79
C LYS A 362 -20.11 -5.87 6.90
N ALA A 363 -20.32 -5.24 8.05
CA ALA A 363 -21.42 -4.31 8.26
C ALA A 363 -21.24 -3.01 7.46
N LEU A 364 -20.01 -2.50 7.33
CA LEU A 364 -19.71 -1.32 6.49
C LEU A 364 -20.04 -1.56 5.01
N LEU A 365 -19.73 -2.75 4.47
CA LEU A 365 -19.98 -3.10 3.07
C LEU A 365 -21.50 -3.13 2.72
N LYS A 366 -22.37 -3.20 3.73
CA LYS A 366 -23.83 -3.17 3.55
C LYS A 366 -24.43 -1.76 3.66
N LYS A 367 -23.66 -0.79 4.16
CA LYS A 367 -24.11 0.60 4.28
C LYS A 367 -23.90 1.35 2.96
N GLU A 368 -24.82 2.22 2.61
CA GLU A 368 -24.58 3.20 1.56
C GLU A 368 -23.71 4.33 2.11
N ILE A 369 -22.73 4.79 1.33
CA ILE A 369 -22.00 6.01 1.63
C ILE A 369 -22.90 7.18 1.21
N LYS A 370 -23.30 8.01 2.19
CA LYS A 370 -24.10 9.21 1.97
C LYS A 370 -23.20 10.42 1.75
#